data_fbfbf5b45f93cabf73a03f08d6b8da21
#
_entry.id   fbfbf5b45f93cabf73a03f08d6b8da21
#
_cell.length_a   1.000
_cell.length_b   1.000
_cell.length_c   1.000
_cell.angle_alpha   90.00
_cell.angle_beta   90.00
_cell.angle_gamma   90.00
#
_symmetry.space_group_name_H-M   'P 1'
#
loop_
_entity.id
_entity.type
_entity.pdbx_description
1 polymer ?
#
loop_
_entity_poly.entity_id
_entity_poly.type
_entity_poly.pdbx_seq_one_letter_code
_entity_poly.pdbx_strand_id
1 'polypeptide(L)'
;MNEPSSVQSYIDQTPSWPDGTPTPTVPMTRMQWRIWLLATAGKFFEGLVVFMTGVALPLIVKEFGLSPVEKGIVSAAPLAGIMVGAIALGGLADIYGRRRMFVVEMLVFAIFLVGLAVAPGFGWLVFFLFGMGVALGCDYPTAHLVISESIPSRDRGKLVLGAFAFQAVGALVGTAIGYLILANIPKLDAWRLMYAVAIAPAVLIVIARLFVTDSGQWLMSRGRRAEAERELQRLLEREPPYPKKIHLAEIDPDSALHSHDARDRKS
;
A
#
# COMPACT_ATOMS: atom_id res chain seq x y z
N MET A 1 8.77 37.81 -6.00
CA MET A 1 8.82 36.87 -4.88
C MET A 1 7.71 35.87 -5.16
N ASN A 2 8.05 34.59 -5.41
CA ASN A 2 7.01 33.57 -5.57
C ASN A 2 6.29 33.41 -4.24
N GLU A 3 4.97 33.50 -4.27
CA GLU A 3 4.14 33.20 -3.09
C GLU A 3 4.47 31.79 -2.58
N PRO A 4 4.50 31.59 -1.27
CA PRO A 4 4.74 30.28 -0.70
C PRO A 4 3.67 29.30 -1.17
N SER A 5 4.09 28.24 -1.83
CA SER A 5 3.20 27.26 -2.45
C SER A 5 2.99 26.05 -1.56
N SER A 6 1.80 25.46 -1.60
CA SER A 6 1.51 24.23 -0.89
C SER A 6 2.23 23.02 -1.53
N VAL A 7 2.38 21.92 -0.78
CA VAL A 7 2.94 20.66 -1.32
C VAL A 7 2.20 20.22 -2.57
N GLN A 8 0.86 20.26 -2.53
CA GLN A 8 0.03 19.83 -3.65
C GLN A 8 0.19 20.73 -4.88
N SER A 9 0.36 22.06 -4.69
CA SER A 9 0.56 22.96 -5.83
C SER A 9 1.86 22.65 -6.59
N TYR A 10 2.92 22.25 -5.91
CA TYR A 10 4.14 21.79 -6.56
C TYR A 10 3.96 20.47 -7.32
N ILE A 11 3.19 19.53 -6.76
CA ILE A 11 2.89 18.24 -7.42
C ILE A 11 2.06 18.46 -8.69
N ASP A 12 1.13 19.42 -8.64
CA ASP A 12 0.20 19.73 -9.74
C ASP A 12 0.80 20.70 -10.78
N GLN A 13 1.95 21.32 -10.49
CA GLN A 13 2.61 22.24 -11.42
C GLN A 13 2.99 21.55 -12.73
N THR A 14 2.58 22.15 -13.87
CA THR A 14 2.98 21.68 -15.19
C THR A 14 4.44 22.11 -15.44
N PRO A 15 5.38 21.19 -15.69
CA PRO A 15 6.74 21.56 -16.04
C PRO A 15 6.75 22.31 -17.37
N SER A 16 7.71 23.21 -17.53
CA SER A 16 7.94 23.92 -18.78
C SER A 16 9.12 23.30 -19.54
N TRP A 17 9.05 23.34 -20.86
CA TRP A 17 10.18 22.99 -21.70
C TRP A 17 11.34 24.01 -21.50
N PRO A 18 12.59 23.70 -21.92
CA PRO A 18 13.71 24.60 -21.82
C PRO A 18 13.48 25.96 -22.47
N ASP A 19 12.61 26.05 -23.47
CA ASP A 19 12.18 27.28 -24.16
C ASP A 19 11.10 28.08 -23.39
N GLY A 20 10.66 27.59 -22.23
CA GLY A 20 9.64 28.21 -21.40
C GLY A 20 8.20 27.81 -21.73
N THR A 21 7.96 27.01 -22.78
CA THR A 21 6.61 26.54 -23.12
C THR A 21 6.13 25.48 -22.12
N PRO A 22 4.86 25.55 -21.63
CA PRO A 22 4.32 24.54 -20.71
C PRO A 22 4.13 23.20 -21.44
N THR A 23 4.46 22.11 -20.76
CA THR A 23 4.16 20.77 -21.31
C THR A 23 2.66 20.52 -21.30
N PRO A 24 2.08 19.84 -22.32
CA PRO A 24 0.64 19.64 -22.46
C PRO A 24 0.04 18.76 -21.32
N THR A 25 0.87 17.99 -20.66
CA THR A 25 0.49 17.14 -19.53
C THR A 25 1.55 17.22 -18.45
N VAL A 26 1.15 17.07 -17.16
CA VAL A 26 2.11 16.94 -16.06
C VAL A 26 2.69 15.52 -16.08
N PRO A 27 3.91 15.30 -16.58
CA PRO A 27 4.48 13.96 -16.61
C PRO A 27 4.82 13.52 -15.18
N MET A 28 4.37 12.33 -14.80
CA MET A 28 4.76 11.72 -13.54
C MET A 28 6.27 11.44 -13.52
N THR A 29 6.90 11.73 -12.39
CA THR A 29 8.33 11.45 -12.18
C THR A 29 8.58 9.94 -12.03
N ARG A 30 9.84 9.53 -12.14
CA ARG A 30 10.24 8.13 -11.87
C ARG A 30 9.89 7.71 -10.45
N MET A 31 9.99 8.62 -9.47
CA MET A 31 9.64 8.32 -8.07
C MET A 31 8.13 8.14 -7.91
N GLN A 32 7.31 8.99 -8.53
CA GLN A 32 5.85 8.85 -8.52
C GLN A 32 5.39 7.52 -9.14
N TRP A 33 5.98 7.11 -10.27
CA TRP A 33 5.73 5.81 -10.88
C TRP A 33 6.17 4.65 -9.98
N ARG A 34 7.32 4.78 -9.30
CA ARG A 34 7.80 3.78 -8.34
C ARG A 34 6.82 3.63 -7.17
N ILE A 35 6.36 4.74 -6.61
CA ILE A 35 5.35 4.74 -5.52
C ILE A 35 4.08 4.02 -5.98
N TRP A 36 3.57 4.39 -7.16
CA TRP A 36 2.36 3.78 -7.70
C TRP A 36 2.54 2.28 -7.96
N LEU A 37 3.66 1.86 -8.55
CA LEU A 37 3.97 0.44 -8.79
C LEU A 37 4.05 -0.36 -7.50
N LEU A 38 4.66 0.21 -6.45
CA LEU A 38 4.80 -0.50 -5.16
C LEU A 38 3.47 -0.59 -4.40
N ALA A 39 2.61 0.41 -4.51
CA ALA A 39 1.26 0.35 -3.98
C ALA A 39 0.39 -0.66 -4.77
N THR A 40 0.49 -0.64 -6.09
CA THR A 40 -0.16 -1.60 -6.99
C THR A 40 0.32 -3.03 -6.75
N ALA A 41 1.64 -3.23 -6.54
CA ALA A 41 2.21 -4.53 -6.21
C ALA A 41 1.68 -5.06 -4.87
N GLY A 42 1.48 -4.22 -3.86
CA GLY A 42 0.83 -4.61 -2.61
C GLY A 42 -0.58 -5.14 -2.85
N LYS A 43 -1.40 -4.43 -3.64
CA LYS A 43 -2.77 -4.85 -3.99
C LYS A 43 -2.79 -6.13 -4.84
N PHE A 44 -1.90 -6.24 -5.80
CA PHE A 44 -1.70 -7.47 -6.57
C PHE A 44 -1.39 -8.64 -5.64
N PHE A 45 -0.48 -8.43 -4.68
CA PHE A 45 -0.03 -9.46 -3.75
C PHE A 45 -1.14 -9.91 -2.80
N GLU A 46 -1.95 -8.96 -2.35
CA GLU A 46 -3.15 -9.23 -1.56
C GLU A 46 -4.09 -10.17 -2.33
N GLY A 47 -4.46 -9.82 -3.56
CA GLY A 47 -5.29 -10.67 -4.41
C GLY A 47 -4.67 -12.06 -4.61
N LEU A 48 -3.37 -12.12 -4.90
CA LEU A 48 -2.63 -13.36 -5.09
C LEU A 48 -2.77 -14.30 -3.89
N VAL A 49 -2.44 -13.83 -2.70
CA VAL A 49 -2.40 -14.70 -1.49
C VAL A 49 -3.80 -15.07 -1.02
N VAL A 50 -4.75 -14.13 -1.03
CA VAL A 50 -6.12 -14.39 -0.58
C VAL A 50 -6.80 -15.45 -1.46
N PHE A 51 -6.67 -15.34 -2.79
CA PHE A 51 -7.29 -16.30 -3.70
C PHE A 51 -6.53 -17.64 -3.77
N MET A 52 -5.23 -17.62 -3.65
CA MET A 52 -4.42 -18.85 -3.49
C MET A 52 -4.82 -19.61 -2.22
N THR A 53 -5.18 -18.92 -1.14
CA THR A 53 -5.72 -19.53 0.08
C THR A 53 -7.02 -20.31 -0.22
N GLY A 54 -7.85 -19.84 -1.14
CA GLY A 54 -9.04 -20.58 -1.61
C GLY A 54 -8.69 -21.93 -2.24
N VAL A 55 -7.59 -22.00 -3.01
CA VAL A 55 -7.08 -23.26 -3.59
C VAL A 55 -6.44 -24.15 -2.52
N ALA A 56 -5.75 -23.56 -1.55
CA ALA A 56 -5.09 -24.26 -0.45
C ALA A 56 -6.09 -24.86 0.56
N LEU A 57 -7.24 -24.24 0.75
CA LEU A 57 -8.21 -24.58 1.79
C LEU A 57 -8.66 -26.05 1.80
N PRO A 58 -9.00 -26.69 0.67
CA PRO A 58 -9.35 -28.11 0.64
C PRO A 58 -8.23 -29.04 1.12
N LEU A 59 -6.97 -28.69 0.82
CA LEU A 59 -5.79 -29.45 1.27
C LEU A 59 -5.62 -29.30 2.79
N ILE A 60 -5.72 -28.08 3.29
CA ILE A 60 -5.63 -27.75 4.72
C ILE A 60 -6.70 -28.48 5.52
N VAL A 61 -7.95 -28.45 5.03
CA VAL A 61 -9.06 -29.16 5.67
C VAL A 61 -8.80 -30.67 5.76
N LYS A 62 -8.24 -31.25 4.70
CA LYS A 62 -7.94 -32.68 4.65
C LYS A 62 -6.71 -33.05 5.49
N GLU A 63 -5.67 -32.22 5.50
CA GLU A 63 -4.44 -32.47 6.28
C GLU A 63 -4.69 -32.44 7.78
N PHE A 64 -5.45 -31.44 8.25
CA PHE A 64 -5.72 -31.26 9.67
C PHE A 64 -7.05 -31.91 10.14
N GLY A 65 -7.83 -32.54 9.24
CA GLY A 65 -9.09 -33.18 9.58
C GLY A 65 -10.14 -32.19 10.12
N LEU A 66 -10.18 -30.95 9.55
CA LEU A 66 -10.99 -29.87 10.09
C LEU A 66 -12.49 -30.14 9.96
N SER A 67 -13.22 -29.89 11.02
CA SER A 67 -14.68 -29.86 11.04
C SER A 67 -15.23 -28.71 10.17
N PRO A 68 -16.52 -28.75 9.78
CA PRO A 68 -17.16 -27.65 9.04
C PRO A 68 -17.04 -26.29 9.74
N VAL A 69 -17.08 -26.25 11.07
CA VAL A 69 -16.93 -25.03 11.86
C VAL A 69 -15.50 -24.50 11.77
N GLU A 70 -14.50 -25.36 11.97
CA GLU A 70 -13.09 -24.99 11.86
C GLU A 70 -12.72 -24.51 10.46
N LYS A 71 -13.25 -25.17 9.41
CA LYS A 71 -13.14 -24.69 8.03
C LYS A 71 -13.69 -23.28 7.88
N GLY A 72 -14.85 -22.99 8.48
CA GLY A 72 -15.46 -21.67 8.51
C GLY A 72 -14.55 -20.62 9.19
N ILE A 73 -13.95 -20.99 10.34
CA ILE A 73 -13.01 -20.13 11.08
C ILE A 73 -11.77 -19.83 10.25
N VAL A 74 -11.16 -20.82 9.62
CA VAL A 74 -9.98 -20.63 8.73
C VAL A 74 -10.32 -19.69 7.58
N SER A 75 -11.49 -19.84 6.96
CA SER A 75 -11.92 -18.97 5.85
C SER A 75 -12.23 -17.54 6.30
N ALA A 76 -12.76 -17.37 7.51
CA ALA A 76 -13.14 -16.06 8.06
C ALA A 76 -11.95 -15.30 8.68
N ALA A 77 -10.92 -16.01 9.14
CA ALA A 77 -9.80 -15.42 9.86
C ALA A 77 -9.11 -14.28 9.12
N PRO A 78 -8.70 -14.39 7.82
CA PRO A 78 -8.08 -13.29 7.10
C PRO A 78 -9.05 -12.11 6.93
N LEU A 79 -10.33 -12.35 6.68
CA LEU A 79 -11.33 -11.29 6.51
C LEU A 79 -11.57 -10.52 7.82
N ALA A 80 -11.68 -11.25 8.94
CA ALA A 80 -11.77 -10.65 10.27
C ALA A 80 -10.51 -9.83 10.58
N GLY A 81 -9.33 -10.33 10.22
CA GLY A 81 -8.08 -9.60 10.32
C GLY A 81 -8.08 -8.31 9.51
N ILE A 82 -8.51 -8.34 8.25
CA ILE A 82 -8.62 -7.17 7.38
C ILE A 82 -9.53 -6.11 8.03
N MET A 83 -10.67 -6.51 8.55
CA MET A 83 -11.59 -5.60 9.23
C MET A 83 -10.94 -4.93 10.45
N VAL A 84 -10.28 -5.71 11.31
CA VAL A 84 -9.57 -5.18 12.49
C VAL A 84 -8.42 -4.26 12.07
N GLY A 85 -7.62 -4.65 11.09
CA GLY A 85 -6.51 -3.85 10.57
C GLY A 85 -6.97 -2.50 10.01
N ALA A 86 -8.03 -2.51 9.20
CA ALA A 86 -8.56 -1.28 8.59
C ALA A 86 -9.11 -0.32 9.65
N ILE A 87 -9.87 -0.81 10.64
CA ILE A 87 -10.53 0.02 11.65
C ILE A 87 -9.53 0.47 12.73
N ALA A 88 -8.76 -0.45 13.31
CA ALA A 88 -7.93 -0.18 14.47
C ALA A 88 -6.56 0.43 14.10
N LEU A 89 -6.00 0.05 12.94
CA LEU A 89 -4.63 0.40 12.56
C LEU A 89 -4.56 1.38 11.39
N GLY A 90 -5.67 1.62 10.68
CA GLY A 90 -5.71 2.53 9.53
C GLY A 90 -5.23 3.95 9.82
N GLY A 91 -5.44 4.46 11.05
CA GLY A 91 -4.96 5.77 11.49
C GLY A 91 -3.48 5.82 11.90
N LEU A 92 -2.78 4.69 12.01
CA LEU A 92 -1.37 4.68 12.42
C LEU A 92 -0.44 5.40 11.43
N ALA A 93 -0.81 5.42 10.16
CA ALA A 93 -0.07 6.17 9.14
C ALA A 93 -0.07 7.68 9.42
N ASP A 94 -1.09 8.22 10.08
CA ASP A 94 -1.13 9.63 10.51
C ASP A 94 -0.17 9.89 11.68
N ILE A 95 0.05 8.91 12.54
CA ILE A 95 0.90 9.05 13.73
C ILE A 95 2.37 8.82 13.38
N TYR A 96 2.69 7.72 12.74
CA TYR A 96 4.07 7.25 12.51
C TYR A 96 4.67 7.66 11.16
N GLY A 97 3.85 8.14 10.23
CA GLY A 97 4.26 8.53 8.87
C GLY A 97 3.89 7.51 7.81
N ARG A 98 3.59 8.03 6.60
CA ARG A 98 3.10 7.22 5.48
C ARG A 98 4.11 6.15 5.06
N ARG A 99 5.36 6.57 4.84
CA ARG A 99 6.42 5.66 4.41
C ARG A 99 6.69 4.56 5.43
N ARG A 100 6.77 4.91 6.72
CA ARG A 100 7.05 3.91 7.77
C ARG A 100 5.96 2.85 7.83
N MET A 101 4.70 3.27 7.85
CA MET A 101 3.58 2.34 7.87
C MET A 101 3.53 1.49 6.61
N PHE A 102 3.75 2.09 5.43
CA PHE A 102 3.80 1.39 4.15
C PHE A 102 4.88 0.28 4.08
N VAL A 103 5.97 0.43 4.83
CA VAL A 103 7.02 -0.61 4.96
C VAL A 103 6.63 -1.63 6.02
N VAL A 104 6.21 -1.16 7.21
CA VAL A 104 5.94 -2.03 8.37
C VAL A 104 4.81 -3.00 8.10
N GLU A 105 3.71 -2.54 7.50
CA GLU A 105 2.58 -3.41 7.17
C GLU A 105 2.96 -4.56 6.23
N MET A 106 3.79 -4.28 5.21
CA MET A 106 4.26 -5.32 4.29
C MET A 106 5.29 -6.25 4.93
N LEU A 107 6.11 -5.73 5.87
CA LEU A 107 7.02 -6.55 6.66
C LEU A 107 6.23 -7.51 7.58
N VAL A 108 5.23 -6.99 8.28
CA VAL A 108 4.34 -7.79 9.14
C VAL A 108 3.62 -8.86 8.31
N PHE A 109 3.09 -8.48 7.14
CA PHE A 109 2.50 -9.42 6.19
C PHE A 109 3.46 -10.55 5.83
N ALA A 110 4.71 -10.21 5.45
CA ALA A 110 5.73 -11.20 5.09
C ALA A 110 6.09 -12.15 6.26
N ILE A 111 6.16 -11.63 7.49
CA ILE A 111 6.41 -12.44 8.68
C ILE A 111 5.28 -13.45 8.90
N PHE A 112 4.02 -13.01 8.82
CA PHE A 112 2.87 -13.91 8.96
C PHE A 112 2.77 -14.91 7.82
N LEU A 113 3.17 -14.53 6.60
CA LEU A 113 3.24 -15.43 5.45
C LEU A 113 4.26 -16.55 5.65
N VAL A 114 5.44 -16.24 6.21
CA VAL A 114 6.44 -17.25 6.60
C VAL A 114 5.86 -18.18 7.67
N GLY A 115 5.25 -17.61 8.72
CA GLY A 115 4.61 -18.40 9.76
C GLY A 115 3.52 -19.33 9.21
N LEU A 116 2.74 -18.86 8.25
CA LEU A 116 1.70 -19.63 7.60
C LEU A 116 2.26 -20.82 6.83
N ALA A 117 3.36 -20.65 6.10
CA ALA A 117 4.01 -21.72 5.35
C ALA A 117 4.51 -22.87 6.24
N VAL A 118 4.81 -22.58 7.51
CA VAL A 118 5.31 -23.59 8.48
C VAL A 118 4.29 -23.91 9.60
N ALA A 119 3.05 -23.48 9.48
CA ALA A 119 2.02 -23.63 10.50
C ALA A 119 1.85 -25.12 10.92
N PRO A 120 2.06 -25.47 12.20
CA PRO A 120 2.06 -26.87 12.64
C PRO A 120 0.65 -27.42 12.97
N GLY A 121 -0.38 -26.57 12.98
CA GLY A 121 -1.74 -26.98 13.32
C GLY A 121 -2.76 -25.87 13.19
N PHE A 122 -4.03 -26.22 13.43
CA PHE A 122 -5.19 -25.36 13.24
C PHE A 122 -5.07 -23.99 13.93
N GLY A 123 -4.71 -23.96 15.22
CA GLY A 123 -4.62 -22.71 15.98
C GLY A 123 -3.59 -21.74 15.42
N TRP A 124 -2.42 -22.25 15.02
CA TRP A 124 -1.37 -21.47 14.37
C TRP A 124 -1.77 -20.97 12.98
N LEU A 125 -2.47 -21.84 12.23
CA LEU A 125 -3.01 -21.47 10.92
C LEU A 125 -3.97 -20.27 11.03
N VAL A 126 -4.93 -20.34 11.96
CA VAL A 126 -5.88 -19.24 12.21
C VAL A 126 -5.16 -17.99 12.67
N PHE A 127 -4.19 -18.11 13.57
CA PHE A 127 -3.38 -16.98 14.06
C PHE A 127 -2.61 -16.29 12.93
N PHE A 128 -1.93 -17.05 12.07
CA PHE A 128 -1.16 -16.46 10.98
C PHE A 128 -2.06 -15.88 9.89
N LEU A 129 -3.18 -16.52 9.55
CA LEU A 129 -4.15 -15.99 8.59
C LEU A 129 -4.79 -14.69 9.11
N PHE A 130 -5.16 -14.64 10.38
CA PHE A 130 -5.70 -13.44 11.00
C PHE A 130 -4.67 -12.30 11.01
N GLY A 131 -3.44 -12.55 11.45
CA GLY A 131 -2.38 -11.55 11.50
C GLY A 131 -1.98 -11.03 10.11
N MET A 132 -1.93 -11.91 9.11
CA MET A 132 -1.77 -11.54 7.70
C MET A 132 -2.91 -10.62 7.25
N GLY A 133 -4.16 -10.96 7.60
CA GLY A 133 -5.33 -10.12 7.34
C GLY A 133 -5.22 -8.74 7.99
N VAL A 134 -4.76 -8.64 9.24
CA VAL A 134 -4.54 -7.35 9.94
C VAL A 134 -3.55 -6.47 9.16
N ALA A 135 -2.44 -7.03 8.68
CA ALA A 135 -1.47 -6.30 7.87
C ALA A 135 -2.08 -5.79 6.56
N LEU A 136 -2.83 -6.64 5.85
CA LEU A 136 -3.54 -6.26 4.62
C LEU A 136 -4.60 -5.18 4.87
N GLY A 137 -5.34 -5.27 5.98
CA GLY A 137 -6.32 -4.27 6.36
C GLY A 137 -5.71 -2.89 6.58
N CYS A 138 -4.51 -2.83 7.18
CA CYS A 138 -3.75 -1.59 7.36
C CYS A 138 -3.25 -1.01 6.02
N ASP A 139 -2.88 -1.85 5.05
CA ASP A 139 -2.41 -1.43 3.71
C ASP A 139 -3.48 -0.67 2.89
N TYR A 140 -4.78 -0.92 3.13
CA TYR A 140 -5.85 -0.24 2.37
C TYR A 140 -5.80 1.29 2.49
N PRO A 141 -5.92 1.87 3.70
CA PRO A 141 -5.84 3.31 3.85
C PRO A 141 -4.43 3.85 3.57
N THR A 142 -3.38 3.13 3.94
CA THR A 142 -1.98 3.56 3.75
C THR A 142 -1.63 3.67 2.27
N ALA A 143 -1.91 2.66 1.45
CA ALA A 143 -1.66 2.69 0.01
C ALA A 143 -2.45 3.83 -0.67
N HIS A 144 -3.72 4.03 -0.28
CA HIS A 144 -4.54 5.13 -0.79
C HIS A 144 -3.90 6.49 -0.46
N LEU A 145 -3.48 6.72 0.78
CA LEU A 145 -2.83 7.95 1.22
C LEU A 145 -1.51 8.18 0.48
N VAL A 146 -0.65 7.17 0.39
CA VAL A 146 0.65 7.25 -0.29
C VAL A 146 0.47 7.64 -1.76
N ILE A 147 -0.49 7.05 -2.46
CA ILE A 147 -0.81 7.40 -3.85
C ILE A 147 -1.39 8.82 -3.91
N SER A 148 -2.38 9.14 -3.09
CA SER A 148 -3.12 10.41 -3.17
C SER A 148 -2.27 11.63 -2.82
N GLU A 149 -1.30 11.47 -1.91
CA GLU A 149 -0.39 12.54 -1.48
C GLU A 149 0.85 12.69 -2.39
N SER A 150 1.12 11.72 -3.28
CA SER A 150 2.32 11.73 -4.14
C SER A 150 2.02 11.98 -5.63
N ILE A 151 0.77 11.81 -6.06
CA ILE A 151 0.39 11.85 -7.48
C ILE A 151 -0.39 13.13 -7.80
N PRO A 152 -0.22 13.72 -9.02
CA PRO A 152 -0.98 14.87 -9.47
C PRO A 152 -2.49 14.65 -9.36
N SER A 153 -3.21 15.69 -8.93
CA SER A 153 -4.67 15.66 -8.70
C SER A 153 -5.45 15.18 -9.92
N ARG A 154 -4.99 15.56 -11.12
CA ARG A 154 -5.61 15.20 -12.40
C ARG A 154 -5.69 13.69 -12.63
N ASP A 155 -4.63 12.94 -12.27
CA ASP A 155 -4.51 11.52 -12.58
C ASP A 155 -4.78 10.61 -11.37
N ARG A 156 -4.94 11.21 -10.18
CA ARG A 156 -5.11 10.52 -8.90
C ARG A 156 -6.22 9.48 -8.93
N GLY A 157 -7.42 9.85 -9.35
CA GLY A 157 -8.57 8.94 -9.37
C GLY A 157 -8.34 7.70 -10.25
N LYS A 158 -7.81 7.89 -11.44
CA LYS A 158 -7.51 6.79 -12.37
C LYS A 158 -6.44 5.86 -11.83
N LEU A 159 -5.38 6.42 -11.24
CA LEU A 159 -4.25 5.65 -10.72
C LEU A 159 -4.59 4.91 -9.43
N VAL A 160 -5.42 5.51 -8.56
CA VAL A 160 -5.95 4.81 -7.39
C VAL A 160 -6.82 3.62 -7.82
N LEU A 161 -7.80 3.84 -8.69
CA LEU A 161 -8.64 2.76 -9.22
C LEU A 161 -7.81 1.70 -9.95
N GLY A 162 -6.81 2.12 -10.74
CA GLY A 162 -5.89 1.21 -11.42
C GLY A 162 -5.13 0.33 -10.43
N ALA A 163 -4.60 0.89 -9.34
CA ALA A 163 -3.90 0.13 -8.33
C ALA A 163 -4.80 -0.94 -7.67
N PHE A 164 -6.04 -0.59 -7.34
CA PHE A 164 -7.00 -1.55 -6.77
C PHE A 164 -7.45 -2.61 -7.79
N ALA A 165 -7.54 -2.29 -9.08
CA ALA A 165 -7.87 -3.26 -10.12
C ALA A 165 -6.83 -4.39 -10.25
N PHE A 166 -5.55 -4.12 -9.93
CA PHE A 166 -4.50 -5.13 -9.91
C PHE A 166 -4.71 -6.23 -8.86
N GLN A 167 -5.54 -6.01 -7.85
CA GLN A 167 -5.98 -7.07 -6.93
C GLN A 167 -6.67 -8.22 -7.67
N ALA A 168 -7.51 -7.92 -8.67
CA ALA A 168 -8.15 -8.94 -9.48
C ALA A 168 -7.14 -9.73 -10.34
N VAL A 169 -6.12 -9.03 -10.88
CA VAL A 169 -5.03 -9.70 -11.61
C VAL A 169 -4.24 -10.61 -10.68
N GLY A 170 -3.94 -10.15 -9.46
CA GLY A 170 -3.31 -10.95 -8.41
C GLY A 170 -4.12 -12.20 -8.08
N ALA A 171 -5.44 -12.07 -7.96
CA ALA A 171 -6.35 -13.20 -7.71
C ALA A 171 -6.26 -14.28 -8.79
N LEU A 172 -6.25 -13.88 -10.07
CA LEU A 172 -6.08 -14.81 -11.19
C LEU A 172 -4.73 -15.51 -11.12
N VAL A 173 -3.64 -14.75 -10.91
CA VAL A 173 -2.29 -15.31 -10.84
C VAL A 173 -2.14 -16.23 -9.62
N GLY A 174 -2.65 -15.85 -8.46
CA GLY A 174 -2.61 -16.67 -7.25
C GLY A 174 -3.36 -18.00 -7.41
N THR A 175 -4.54 -17.95 -8.02
CA THR A 175 -5.31 -19.15 -8.35
C THR A 175 -4.56 -20.04 -9.34
N ALA A 176 -3.96 -19.46 -10.38
CA ALA A 176 -3.17 -20.19 -11.38
C ALA A 176 -1.92 -20.85 -10.76
N ILE A 177 -1.17 -20.13 -9.91
CA ILE A 177 -0.01 -20.68 -9.19
C ILE A 177 -0.45 -21.83 -8.29
N GLY A 178 -1.52 -21.66 -7.51
CA GLY A 178 -2.08 -22.71 -6.66
C GLY A 178 -2.46 -23.96 -7.45
N TYR A 179 -3.14 -23.76 -8.58
CA TYR A 179 -3.51 -24.87 -9.48
C TYR A 179 -2.26 -25.58 -10.05
N LEU A 180 -1.28 -24.83 -10.55
CA LEU A 180 -0.05 -25.39 -11.13
C LEU A 180 0.75 -26.20 -10.09
N ILE A 181 0.86 -25.71 -8.86
CA ILE A 181 1.49 -26.44 -7.78
C ILE A 181 0.76 -27.76 -7.51
N LEU A 182 -0.57 -27.71 -7.40
CA LEU A 182 -1.37 -28.90 -7.14
C LEU A 182 -1.32 -29.91 -8.29
N ALA A 183 -1.30 -29.46 -9.53
CA ALA A 183 -1.21 -30.30 -10.71
C ALA A 183 0.12 -31.05 -10.81
N ASN A 184 1.23 -30.42 -10.37
CA ASN A 184 2.57 -31.02 -10.45
C ASN A 184 2.99 -31.72 -9.14
N ILE A 185 2.46 -31.30 -8.00
CA ILE A 185 2.79 -31.82 -6.66
C ILE A 185 1.49 -32.16 -5.94
N PRO A 186 0.81 -33.28 -6.27
CA PRO A 186 -0.47 -33.64 -5.69
C PRO A 186 -0.31 -34.23 -4.27
N LYS A 187 0.31 -33.47 -3.37
CA LYS A 187 0.50 -33.83 -1.96
C LYS A 187 -0.40 -32.98 -1.06
N LEU A 188 -0.73 -33.49 0.11
CA LEU A 188 -1.57 -32.75 1.07
C LEU A 188 -0.88 -31.51 1.61
N ASP A 189 0.44 -31.54 1.77
CA ASP A 189 1.29 -30.44 2.23
C ASP A 189 1.63 -29.40 1.14
N ALA A 190 1.18 -29.60 -0.10
CA ALA A 190 1.46 -28.70 -1.23
C ALA A 190 0.99 -27.25 -0.99
N TRP A 191 -0.01 -27.05 -0.13
CA TRP A 191 -0.44 -25.70 0.26
C TRP A 191 0.66 -24.89 0.95
N ARG A 192 1.60 -25.53 1.66
CA ARG A 192 2.75 -24.87 2.27
C ARG A 192 3.66 -24.25 1.21
N LEU A 193 3.89 -24.99 0.11
CA LEU A 193 4.67 -24.49 -1.02
C LEU A 193 3.99 -23.30 -1.70
N MET A 194 2.65 -23.28 -1.78
CA MET A 194 1.91 -22.14 -2.32
C MET A 194 2.26 -20.85 -1.56
N TYR A 195 2.26 -20.88 -0.23
CA TYR A 195 2.66 -19.73 0.56
C TYR A 195 4.17 -19.45 0.50
N ALA A 196 4.99 -20.49 0.49
CA ALA A 196 6.45 -20.34 0.43
C ALA A 196 6.92 -19.62 -0.84
N VAL A 197 6.32 -19.92 -2.00
CA VAL A 197 6.62 -19.22 -3.27
C VAL A 197 6.29 -17.73 -3.20
N ALA A 198 5.30 -17.35 -2.40
CA ALA A 198 4.91 -15.96 -2.22
C ALA A 198 5.85 -15.15 -1.31
N ILE A 199 6.71 -15.80 -0.51
CA ILE A 199 7.61 -15.13 0.44
C ILE A 199 8.65 -14.26 -0.29
N ALA A 200 9.31 -14.82 -1.30
CA ALA A 200 10.38 -14.11 -2.00
C ALA A 200 9.90 -12.79 -2.64
N PRO A 201 8.80 -12.76 -3.42
CA PRO A 201 8.25 -11.51 -3.92
C PRO A 201 7.80 -10.56 -2.80
N ALA A 202 7.24 -11.06 -1.69
CA ALA A 202 6.86 -10.22 -0.56
C ALA A 202 8.07 -9.48 0.03
N VAL A 203 9.18 -10.19 0.25
CA VAL A 203 10.43 -9.61 0.74
C VAL A 203 10.98 -8.57 -0.24
N LEU A 204 10.94 -8.84 -1.54
CA LEU A 204 11.36 -7.87 -2.56
C LEU A 204 10.54 -6.58 -2.50
N ILE A 205 9.23 -6.67 -2.29
CA ILE A 205 8.35 -5.49 -2.12
C ILE A 205 8.73 -4.72 -0.84
N VAL A 206 8.98 -5.42 0.28
CA VAL A 206 9.45 -4.76 1.53
C VAL A 206 10.72 -3.96 1.26
N ILE A 207 11.72 -4.59 0.64
CA ILE A 207 12.99 -3.92 0.31
C ILE A 207 12.76 -2.71 -0.62
N ALA A 208 11.94 -2.89 -1.65
CA ALA A 208 11.65 -1.80 -2.59
C ALA A 208 10.91 -0.62 -1.95
N ARG A 209 10.00 -0.87 -0.97
CA ARG A 209 9.29 0.16 -0.20
C ARG A 209 10.23 0.99 0.70
N LEU A 210 11.42 0.48 1.08
CA LEU A 210 12.42 1.24 1.84
C LEU A 210 12.97 2.45 1.08
N PHE A 211 12.91 2.44 -0.25
CA PHE A 211 13.46 3.49 -1.11
C PHE A 211 12.44 4.53 -1.57
N VAL A 212 11.21 4.47 -1.06
CA VAL A 212 10.14 5.44 -1.35
C VAL A 212 10.34 6.70 -0.51
N THR A 213 9.95 7.87 -1.06
CA THR A 213 9.93 9.15 -0.34
C THR A 213 8.80 9.18 0.69
N ASP A 214 8.99 9.95 1.77
CA ASP A 214 7.89 10.19 2.72
C ASP A 214 6.93 11.26 2.18
N SER A 215 5.73 11.36 2.75
CA SER A 215 4.76 12.35 2.35
C SER A 215 5.16 13.76 2.79
N GLY A 216 5.33 14.67 1.84
CA GLY A 216 5.56 16.08 2.13
C GLY A 216 4.41 16.71 2.91
N GLN A 217 3.16 16.30 2.66
CA GLN A 217 1.98 16.80 3.37
C GLN A 217 2.00 16.38 4.86
N TRP A 218 2.33 15.13 5.13
CA TRP A 218 2.45 14.62 6.50
C TRP A 218 3.61 15.33 7.25
N LEU A 219 4.77 15.49 6.62
CA LEU A 219 5.91 16.19 7.21
C LEU A 219 5.55 17.65 7.55
N MET A 220 4.83 18.34 6.68
CA MET A 220 4.33 19.70 6.94
C MET A 220 3.38 19.75 8.13
N SER A 221 2.43 18.82 8.24
CA SER A 221 1.50 18.76 9.39
C SER A 221 2.21 18.52 10.73
N ARG A 222 3.45 18.01 10.69
CA ARG A 222 4.32 17.82 11.86
C ARG A 222 5.33 18.95 12.09
N GLY A 223 5.25 20.06 11.34
CA GLY A 223 6.18 21.17 11.43
C GLY A 223 7.58 20.88 10.89
N ARG A 224 7.78 19.74 10.19
CA ARG A 224 9.09 19.31 9.66
C ARG A 224 9.33 19.82 8.25
N ARG A 225 9.25 21.16 8.09
CA ARG A 225 9.29 21.84 6.78
C ARG A 225 10.53 21.51 5.95
N ALA A 226 11.73 21.60 6.56
CA ALA A 226 12.98 21.34 5.83
C ALA A 226 13.10 19.91 5.29
N GLU A 227 12.46 18.95 5.96
CA GLU A 227 12.40 17.58 5.49
C GLU A 227 11.32 17.40 4.40
N ALA A 228 10.17 18.08 4.56
CA ALA A 228 9.14 18.10 3.55
C ALA A 228 9.66 18.65 2.20
N GLU A 229 10.43 19.73 2.23
CA GLU A 229 11.07 20.32 1.05
C GLU A 229 12.04 19.33 0.38
N ARG A 230 12.88 18.64 1.16
CA ARG A 230 13.82 17.64 0.64
C ARG A 230 13.09 16.43 0.01
N GLU A 231 12.10 15.88 0.71
CA GLU A 231 11.36 14.71 0.20
C GLU A 231 10.52 15.08 -1.03
N LEU A 232 9.94 16.28 -1.06
CA LEU A 232 9.22 16.79 -2.22
C LEU A 232 10.16 17.02 -3.42
N GLN A 233 11.37 17.54 -3.18
CA GLN A 233 12.37 17.68 -4.25
C GLN A 233 12.76 16.31 -4.84
N ARG A 234 12.97 15.29 -3.99
CA ARG A 234 13.23 13.90 -4.44
C ARG A 234 12.04 13.31 -5.20
N LEU A 235 10.82 13.60 -4.76
CA LEU A 235 9.60 13.13 -5.42
C LEU A 235 9.47 13.73 -6.82
N LEU A 236 9.78 15.01 -6.97
CA LEU A 236 9.61 15.77 -8.21
C LEU A 236 10.87 15.81 -9.08
N GLU A 237 11.94 15.11 -8.68
CA GLU A 237 13.19 15.05 -9.45
C GLU A 237 12.94 14.48 -10.85
N ARG A 238 13.29 15.27 -11.86
CA ARG A 238 13.15 14.92 -13.29
C ARG A 238 14.20 15.62 -14.15
N GLU A 239 14.37 15.17 -15.37
CA GLU A 239 15.21 15.79 -16.38
C GLU A 239 14.31 16.34 -17.52
N PRO A 240 14.40 17.65 -17.83
CA PRO A 240 15.21 18.68 -17.17
C PRO A 240 14.77 18.93 -15.71
N PRO A 241 15.68 19.46 -14.82
CA PRO A 241 15.39 19.66 -13.41
C PRO A 241 14.22 20.63 -13.21
N TYR A 242 13.20 20.17 -12.49
CA TYR A 242 12.01 20.94 -12.13
C TYR A 242 11.32 20.32 -10.92
N PRO A 243 10.90 21.10 -9.91
CA PRO A 243 11.25 22.53 -9.74
C PRO A 243 12.73 22.71 -9.31
N LYS A 244 13.32 23.87 -9.66
CA LYS A 244 14.71 24.17 -9.28
C LYS A 244 14.90 24.34 -7.77
N LYS A 245 13.91 24.91 -7.09
CA LYS A 245 13.88 25.11 -5.63
C LYS A 245 12.44 25.00 -5.12
N ILE A 246 12.28 24.46 -3.94
CA ILE A 246 11.00 24.31 -3.25
C ILE A 246 11.03 25.14 -1.97
N HIS A 247 10.03 26.02 -1.82
CA HIS A 247 9.78 26.79 -0.62
C HIS A 247 8.31 26.61 -0.23
N LEU A 248 8.08 26.00 0.91
CA LEU A 248 6.74 25.77 1.44
C LEU A 248 6.37 26.89 2.42
N ALA A 249 5.10 27.32 2.39
CA ALA A 249 4.56 28.25 3.38
C ALA A 249 4.57 27.63 4.77
N GLU A 250 4.72 28.46 5.80
CA GLU A 250 4.37 28.05 7.16
C GLU A 250 2.86 27.82 7.25
N ILE A 251 2.48 26.74 7.91
CA ILE A 251 1.06 26.48 8.21
C ILE A 251 0.71 27.39 9.38
N ASP A 252 -0.17 28.38 9.13
CA ASP A 252 -0.76 29.16 10.20
C ASP A 252 -1.77 28.27 10.96
N PRO A 253 -1.51 27.97 12.25
CA PRO A 253 -2.38 27.11 13.05
C PRO A 253 -3.80 27.67 13.19
N ASP A 254 -4.01 28.99 13.08
CA ASP A 254 -5.33 29.61 13.16
C ASP A 254 -6.14 29.46 11.86
N SER A 255 -5.50 29.29 10.73
CA SER A 255 -6.20 29.08 9.44
C SER A 255 -6.90 27.71 9.37
N ALA A 256 -6.41 26.71 10.09
CA ALA A 256 -7.01 25.38 10.18
C ALA A 256 -8.33 25.37 10.98
N LEU A 257 -8.45 26.24 11.97
CA LEU A 257 -9.67 26.37 12.80
C LEU A 257 -10.82 27.03 12.04
N HIS A 258 -10.50 28.01 11.19
CA HIS A 258 -11.53 28.72 10.41
C HIS A 258 -12.08 27.94 9.21
N SER A 259 -11.34 26.96 8.70
CA SER A 259 -11.82 26.10 7.61
C SER A 259 -12.88 25.07 8.06
N HIS A 260 -12.90 24.67 9.32
CA HIS A 260 -13.93 23.80 9.90
C HIS A 260 -15.25 24.55 10.13
N ASP A 261 -15.17 25.81 10.62
CA ASP A 261 -16.35 26.62 10.92
C ASP A 261 -17.13 27.09 9.66
N ALA A 262 -16.43 27.18 8.52
CA ALA A 262 -17.04 27.56 7.24
C ALA A 262 -17.80 26.40 6.56
N ARG A 263 -17.53 25.14 6.92
CA ARG A 263 -18.27 23.98 6.40
C ARG A 263 -19.55 23.71 7.15
N ASP A 264 -19.58 23.96 8.46
CA ASP A 264 -20.79 23.76 9.29
C ASP A 264 -21.88 24.83 9.09
N ARG A 265 -21.56 25.97 8.43
CA ARG A 265 -22.55 26.99 8.09
C ARG A 265 -23.22 26.80 6.72
N LYS A 266 -22.89 25.74 5.98
CA LYS A 266 -23.45 25.44 4.64
C LYS A 266 -24.16 24.10 4.55
N SER A 267 -24.39 23.41 5.66
CA SER A 267 -25.22 22.19 5.75
C SER A 267 -26.62 22.52 6.25
#